data_ed9549a2135f261cc6b63fd82d959a10
#
_entry.id   ed9549a2135f261cc6b63fd82d959a10
#
_cell.length_a   1.000
_cell.length_b   1.000
_cell.length_c   1.000
_cell.angle_alpha   90.00
_cell.angle_beta   90.00
_cell.angle_gamma   90.00
#
_symmetry.space_group_name_H-M   'P 1'
#
loop_
_entity.id
_entity.type
_entity.pdbx_description
1 polymer ?
#
loop_
_entity_poly.entity_id
_entity_poly.type
_entity_poly.pdbx_seq_one_letter_code
_entity_poly.pdbx_strand_id
1 'polypeptide(L)'
;MKRRPPLIGWVFSEVWAKREPKKIQSFLRSLRAAKTILEKSDAEWERIKPVTKAKNESTFIALRNAYRLGIPHSFGDEDVAAAETLFKVLAKYGGKDLVGNSTTLTPGTFWSGFRY
;
A
#
# COMPACT_ATOMS: atom_id res chain seq x y z
N MET A 1 18.67 4.12 3.40
CA MET A 1 17.50 3.54 2.70
C MET A 1 17.36 4.22 1.35
N LYS A 2 17.54 3.50 0.29
CA LYS A 2 17.48 4.05 -1.09
C LYS A 2 16.06 4.28 -1.61
N ARG A 3 15.08 3.61 -1.03
CA ARG A 3 13.67 3.65 -1.44
C ARG A 3 12.76 3.80 -0.21
N ARG A 4 11.68 4.55 -0.37
CA ARG A 4 10.68 4.69 0.70
C ARG A 4 9.96 3.36 0.89
N PRO A 5 9.88 2.83 2.13
CA PRO A 5 9.19 1.57 2.38
C PRO A 5 7.67 1.74 2.21
N PRO A 6 6.96 0.71 1.78
CA PRO A 6 5.51 0.69 1.81
C PRO A 6 5.02 0.62 3.26
N LEU A 7 4.14 1.54 3.65
CA LEU A 7 3.59 1.61 5.02
C LEU A 7 2.16 1.07 5.11
N ILE A 8 1.45 1.04 4.00
CA ILE A 8 0.05 0.61 3.93
C ILE A 8 -0.09 -0.37 2.79
N GLY A 9 -0.85 -1.43 3.02
CA GLY A 9 -1.11 -2.45 2.01
C GLY A 9 -2.41 -3.20 2.29
N TRP A 10 -2.77 -4.06 1.36
CA TRP A 10 -3.89 -4.98 1.51
C TRP A 10 -3.43 -6.25 2.21
N VAL A 11 -4.22 -6.71 3.15
CA VAL A 11 -3.97 -7.94 3.91
C VAL A 11 -5.00 -8.99 3.51
N PHE A 12 -4.54 -10.18 3.23
CA PHE A 12 -5.40 -11.31 2.88
C PHE A 12 -4.76 -12.64 3.29
N SER A 13 -5.58 -13.68 3.38
CA SER A 13 -5.11 -15.02 3.70
C SER A 13 -4.30 -15.63 2.56
N GLU A 14 -3.09 -16.10 2.84
CA GLU A 14 -2.26 -16.81 1.87
C GLU A 14 -2.95 -18.08 1.38
N VAL A 15 -3.61 -18.82 2.27
CA VAL A 15 -4.36 -20.04 1.94
C VAL A 15 -5.48 -19.72 0.95
N TRP A 16 -6.23 -18.62 1.19
CA TRP A 16 -7.27 -18.18 0.27
C TRP A 16 -6.69 -17.75 -1.08
N ALA A 17 -5.61 -16.99 -1.10
CA ALA A 17 -4.96 -16.54 -2.33
C ALA A 17 -4.46 -17.72 -3.19
N LYS A 18 -3.92 -18.75 -2.56
CA LYS A 18 -3.50 -19.97 -3.25
C LYS A 18 -4.68 -20.76 -3.84
N ARG A 19 -5.82 -20.77 -3.14
CA ARG A 19 -7.04 -21.45 -3.58
C ARG A 19 -7.78 -20.69 -4.67
N GLU A 20 -7.76 -19.35 -4.61
CA GLU A 20 -8.52 -18.45 -5.49
C GLU A 20 -7.62 -17.46 -6.23
N PRO A 21 -6.58 -17.94 -6.95
CA PRO A 21 -5.56 -17.05 -7.55
C PRO A 21 -6.15 -16.08 -8.58
N LYS A 22 -7.19 -16.47 -9.30
CA LYS A 22 -7.85 -15.60 -10.28
C LYS A 22 -8.59 -14.44 -9.61
N LYS A 23 -9.19 -14.66 -8.44
CA LYS A 23 -9.92 -13.62 -7.71
C LYS A 23 -8.98 -12.56 -7.16
N ILE A 24 -7.90 -12.97 -6.50
CA ILE A 24 -6.92 -12.01 -5.97
C ILE A 24 -6.23 -11.23 -7.09
N GLN A 25 -5.89 -11.88 -8.19
CA GLN A 25 -5.30 -11.21 -9.35
C GLN A 25 -6.26 -10.17 -9.96
N SER A 26 -7.54 -10.52 -10.10
CA SER A 26 -8.57 -9.60 -10.61
C SER A 26 -8.75 -8.39 -9.69
N PHE A 27 -8.82 -8.63 -8.38
CA PHE A 27 -8.91 -7.55 -7.38
C PHE A 27 -7.72 -6.58 -7.46
N LEU A 28 -6.50 -7.10 -7.49
CA LEU A 28 -5.29 -6.27 -7.55
C LEU A 28 -5.18 -5.48 -8.85
N ARG A 29 -5.59 -6.07 -9.99
CA ARG A 29 -5.66 -5.34 -11.27
C ARG A 29 -6.70 -4.22 -11.23
N SER A 30 -7.85 -4.47 -10.63
CA SER A 30 -8.90 -3.46 -10.47
C SER A 30 -8.45 -2.29 -9.58
N LEU A 31 -7.74 -2.59 -8.49
CA LEU A 31 -7.12 -1.57 -7.64
C LEU A 31 -6.12 -0.70 -8.41
N ARG A 32 -5.27 -1.32 -9.21
CA ARG A 32 -4.30 -0.59 -10.03
C ARG A 32 -4.99 0.31 -11.05
N ALA A 33 -6.02 -0.20 -11.72
CA ALA A 33 -6.83 0.58 -12.67
C ALA A 33 -7.50 1.78 -11.99
N ALA A 34 -8.11 1.57 -10.82
CA ALA A 34 -8.72 2.64 -10.03
C ALA A 34 -7.71 3.72 -9.62
N LYS A 35 -6.53 3.34 -9.17
CA LYS A 35 -5.44 4.28 -8.84
C LYS A 35 -4.99 5.09 -10.05
N THR A 36 -4.89 4.47 -11.22
CA THR A 36 -4.56 5.16 -12.47
C THR A 36 -5.62 6.20 -12.85
N ILE A 37 -6.90 5.89 -12.65
CA ILE A 37 -7.99 6.83 -12.87
C ILE A 37 -7.88 8.02 -11.91
N LEU A 38 -7.72 7.76 -10.62
CA LEU A 38 -7.60 8.82 -9.60
C LEU A 38 -6.33 9.68 -9.77
N GLU A 39 -5.27 9.10 -10.31
CA GLU A 39 -4.06 9.85 -10.63
C GLU A 39 -4.30 10.93 -11.70
N LYS A 40 -5.11 10.62 -12.70
CA LYS A 40 -5.24 11.42 -13.93
C LYS A 40 -6.52 12.25 -14.02
N SER A 41 -7.60 11.88 -13.31
CA SER A 41 -8.92 12.45 -13.49
C SER A 41 -9.37 13.28 -12.30
N ASP A 42 -9.47 14.60 -12.48
CA ASP A 42 -10.08 15.48 -11.48
C ASP A 42 -11.60 15.26 -11.40
N ALA A 43 -12.25 14.95 -12.52
CA ALA A 43 -13.67 14.67 -12.55
C ALA A 43 -14.05 13.47 -11.66
N GLU A 44 -13.23 12.43 -11.65
CA GLU A 44 -13.46 11.28 -10.78
C GLU A 44 -13.24 11.63 -9.30
N TRP A 45 -12.31 12.53 -8.98
CA TRP A 45 -12.17 13.06 -7.64
C TRP A 45 -13.40 13.85 -7.20
N GLU A 46 -13.98 14.67 -8.07
CA GLU A 46 -15.24 15.37 -7.75
C GLU A 46 -16.39 14.39 -7.47
N ARG A 47 -16.46 13.29 -8.22
CA ARG A 47 -17.47 12.23 -7.97
C ARG A 47 -17.34 11.59 -6.60
N ILE A 48 -16.12 11.33 -6.13
CA ILE A 48 -15.87 10.70 -4.83
C ILE A 48 -15.67 11.71 -3.68
N LYS A 49 -15.78 13.01 -3.96
CA LYS A 49 -15.60 14.05 -2.94
C LYS A 49 -16.39 13.81 -1.66
N PRO A 50 -17.67 13.38 -1.67
CA PRO A 50 -18.41 13.09 -0.45
C PRO A 50 -17.77 11.97 0.39
N VAL A 51 -17.14 11.00 -0.25
CA VAL A 51 -16.46 9.88 0.42
C VAL A 51 -15.21 10.36 1.18
N THR A 52 -14.56 11.40 0.70
CA THR A 52 -13.36 11.97 1.33
C THR A 52 -13.65 12.64 2.67
N LYS A 53 -14.89 13.05 2.92
CA LYS A 53 -15.32 13.80 4.11
C LYS A 53 -14.52 15.08 4.35
N ALA A 54 -13.93 15.65 3.30
CA ALA A 54 -13.20 16.90 3.39
C ALA A 54 -14.13 18.06 3.78
N LYS A 55 -13.73 18.83 4.78
CA LYS A 55 -14.58 19.89 5.37
C LYS A 55 -14.73 21.12 4.46
N ASN A 56 -13.78 21.32 3.56
CA ASN A 56 -13.77 22.45 2.63
C ASN A 56 -12.95 22.12 1.37
N GLU A 57 -12.99 23.00 0.39
CA GLU A 57 -12.31 22.80 -0.90
C GLU A 57 -10.79 22.69 -0.76
N SER A 58 -10.17 23.53 0.06
CA SER A 58 -8.70 23.48 0.23
C SER A 58 -8.23 22.17 0.85
N THR A 59 -8.96 21.63 1.81
CA THR A 59 -8.70 20.32 2.40
C THR A 59 -8.88 19.20 1.37
N PHE A 60 -9.92 19.29 0.55
CA PHE A 60 -10.15 18.31 -0.53
C PHE A 60 -9.01 18.28 -1.55
N ILE A 61 -8.58 19.46 -2.01
CA ILE A 61 -7.46 19.59 -2.95
C ILE A 61 -6.16 19.05 -2.33
N ALA A 62 -5.86 19.38 -1.08
CA ALA A 62 -4.68 18.92 -0.37
C ALA A 62 -4.69 17.36 -0.25
N LEU A 63 -5.83 16.78 0.10
CA LEU A 63 -6.02 15.34 0.21
C LEU A 63 -5.82 14.65 -1.15
N ARG A 64 -6.44 15.17 -2.21
CA ARG A 64 -6.26 14.66 -3.58
C ARG A 64 -4.78 14.67 -3.99
N ASN A 65 -4.11 15.80 -3.79
CA ASN A 65 -2.71 15.96 -4.18
C ASN A 65 -1.80 15.03 -3.37
N ALA A 66 -2.02 14.91 -2.06
CA ALA A 66 -1.26 13.98 -1.20
C ALA A 66 -1.48 12.51 -1.62
N TYR A 67 -2.71 12.14 -1.92
CA TYR A 67 -3.02 10.79 -2.41
C TYR A 67 -2.28 10.48 -3.71
N ARG A 68 -2.31 11.39 -4.69
CA ARG A 68 -1.61 11.24 -5.98
C ARG A 68 -0.11 11.05 -5.81
N LEU A 69 0.51 11.82 -4.93
CA LEU A 69 1.94 11.66 -4.60
C LEU A 69 2.26 10.31 -3.94
N GLY A 70 1.30 9.71 -3.28
CA GLY A 70 1.45 8.41 -2.61
C GLY A 70 1.16 7.19 -3.48
N ILE A 71 0.68 7.36 -4.72
CA ILE A 71 0.38 6.23 -5.60
C ILE A 71 1.70 5.55 -6.01
N PRO A 72 1.90 4.26 -5.70
CA PRO A 72 3.09 3.55 -6.15
C PRO A 72 2.96 3.18 -7.62
N HIS A 73 4.00 3.46 -8.40
CA HIS A 73 4.07 3.10 -9.83
C HIS A 73 4.69 1.74 -10.08
N SER A 74 5.35 1.20 -9.07
CA SER A 74 5.95 -0.14 -9.10
C SER A 74 5.98 -0.74 -7.71
N PHE A 75 5.97 -2.05 -7.63
CA PHE A 75 6.21 -2.80 -6.41
C PHE A 75 7.01 -4.06 -6.73
N GLY A 76 8.11 -4.27 -6.06
CA GLY A 76 9.01 -5.41 -6.28
C GLY A 76 9.96 -5.65 -5.12
N ASP A 77 11.05 -6.36 -5.39
CA ASP A 77 11.99 -6.81 -4.36
C ASP A 77 12.68 -5.67 -3.61
N GLU A 78 12.88 -4.53 -4.26
CA GLU A 78 13.43 -3.33 -3.60
C GLU A 78 12.49 -2.77 -2.53
N ASP A 79 11.17 -2.85 -2.74
CA ASP A 79 10.17 -2.41 -1.77
C ASP A 79 10.12 -3.36 -0.58
N VAL A 80 10.23 -4.65 -0.82
CA VAL A 80 10.33 -5.67 0.24
C VAL A 80 11.58 -5.46 1.07
N ALA A 81 12.74 -5.26 0.44
CA ALA A 81 13.99 -4.98 1.14
C ALA A 81 13.94 -3.68 1.97
N ALA A 82 13.27 -2.64 1.45
CA ALA A 82 13.05 -1.40 2.20
C ALA A 82 12.15 -1.62 3.43
N ALA A 83 11.10 -2.43 3.30
CA ALA A 83 10.23 -2.78 4.41
C ALA A 83 10.97 -3.62 5.48
N GLU A 84 11.81 -4.56 5.09
CA GLU A 84 12.65 -5.33 6.00
C GLU A 84 13.61 -4.43 6.78
N THR A 85 14.22 -3.46 6.08
CA THR A 85 15.12 -2.49 6.72
C THR A 85 14.37 -1.65 7.74
N LEU A 86 13.19 -1.14 7.39
CA LEU A 86 12.34 -0.39 8.32
C LEU A 86 11.95 -1.24 9.52
N PHE A 87 11.54 -2.49 9.31
CA PHE A 87 11.15 -3.39 10.40
C PHE A 87 12.30 -3.60 11.40
N LYS A 88 13.53 -3.80 10.92
CA LYS A 88 14.72 -3.92 11.78
C LYS A 88 14.96 -2.66 12.62
N VAL A 89 14.76 -1.48 12.04
CA VAL A 89 14.85 -0.20 12.76
C VAL A 89 13.77 -0.11 13.84
N LEU A 90 12.51 -0.45 13.50
CA LEU A 90 11.41 -0.46 14.46
C LEU A 90 11.64 -1.46 15.59
N ALA A 91 12.14 -2.65 15.29
CA ALA A 91 12.48 -3.66 16.29
C ALA A 91 13.60 -3.18 17.24
N LYS A 92 14.61 -2.51 16.68
CA LYS A 92 15.75 -2.00 17.46
C LYS A 92 15.35 -0.89 18.43
N TYR A 93 14.51 0.05 18.00
CA TYR A 93 14.18 1.23 18.79
C TYR A 93 12.84 1.15 19.51
N GLY A 94 11.87 0.40 18.97
CA GLY A 94 10.54 0.23 19.54
C GLY A 94 10.40 -1.04 20.41
N GLY A 95 11.29 -1.99 20.23
CA GLY A 95 11.30 -3.23 21.02
C GLY A 95 10.06 -4.09 20.84
N LYS A 96 9.87 -5.02 21.76
CA LYS A 96 8.78 -6.02 21.73
C LYS A 96 7.37 -5.43 21.77
N ASP A 97 7.22 -4.30 22.40
CA ASP A 97 5.90 -3.63 22.51
C ASP A 97 5.41 -3.13 21.15
N LEU A 98 6.33 -2.82 20.24
CA LEU A 98 6.00 -2.34 18.89
C LEU A 98 5.93 -3.48 17.85
N VAL A 99 6.89 -4.39 17.85
CA VAL A 99 7.03 -5.40 16.78
C VAL A 99 6.80 -6.85 17.24
N GLY A 100 6.48 -7.05 18.50
CA GLY A 100 6.36 -8.40 19.09
C GLY A 100 7.73 -9.05 19.30
N ASN A 101 7.75 -10.38 19.27
CA ASN A 101 8.96 -11.15 19.56
C ASN A 101 9.93 -11.28 18.37
N SER A 102 9.51 -10.90 17.17
CA SER A 102 10.35 -10.98 15.97
C SER A 102 11.20 -9.73 15.78
N THR A 103 12.46 -9.91 15.39
CA THR A 103 13.37 -8.81 15.03
C THR A 103 13.51 -8.60 13.53
N THR A 104 12.91 -9.48 12.75
CA THR A 104 12.92 -9.46 11.28
C THR A 104 11.52 -9.77 10.75
N LEU A 105 11.21 -9.31 9.54
CA LEU A 105 9.98 -9.71 8.85
C LEU A 105 9.98 -11.22 8.59
N THR A 106 8.83 -11.84 8.83
CA THR A 106 8.64 -13.26 8.52
C THR A 106 8.73 -13.46 6.99
N PRO A 107 9.48 -14.47 6.52
CA PRO A 107 9.47 -14.82 5.10
C PRO A 107 8.05 -15.04 4.58
N GLY A 108 7.72 -14.51 3.41
CA GLY A 108 6.39 -14.60 2.84
C GLY A 108 5.38 -13.55 3.33
N THR A 109 5.81 -12.58 4.17
CA THR A 109 4.94 -11.45 4.57
C THR A 109 4.38 -10.71 3.35
N PHE A 110 5.18 -10.52 2.31
CA PHE A 110 4.74 -9.93 1.05
C PHE A 110 4.44 -11.01 0.02
N TRP A 111 3.20 -11.01 -0.47
CA TRP A 111 2.78 -11.96 -1.48
C TRP A 111 3.44 -11.67 -2.84
N SER A 112 4.11 -12.69 -3.40
CA SER A 112 4.86 -12.57 -4.64
C SER A 112 4.03 -12.78 -5.92
N GLY A 113 2.76 -13.15 -5.79
CA GLY A 113 1.89 -13.46 -6.92
C GLY A 113 1.47 -12.28 -7.79
N PHE A 114 1.80 -11.04 -7.39
CA PHE A 114 1.50 -9.83 -8.14
C PHE A 114 2.64 -8.80 -8.00
N ARG A 115 3.17 -8.39 -9.14
CA ARG A 115 4.22 -7.37 -9.27
C ARG A 115 3.84 -6.37 -10.35
N TYR A 116 4.31 -5.12 -10.25
CA TYR A 116 4.09 -4.08 -11.26
C TYR A 116 5.13 -2.97 -11.18
#